data_4bc6558a197a5f9c2b12d2badf9d9b63
#
_entry.id   4bc6558a197a5f9c2b12d2badf9d9b63
#
_cell.length_a   1.000
_cell.length_b   1.000
_cell.length_c   1.000
_cell.angle_alpha   90.00
_cell.angle_beta   90.00
_cell.angle_gamma   90.00
#
_symmetry.space_group_name_H-M   'P 1'
#
loop_
_entity.id
_entity.type
_entity.pdbx_description
1 polymer ?
#
loop_
_entity_poly.entity_id
_entity_poly.type
_entity_poly.pdbx_seq_one_letter_code
_entity_poly.pdbx_strand_id
1 'polypeptide(L)'
;MSFVHTNKKNVFNWGKIHNTMLAQESQLLFLIVFFIYGLAFFVMGIALFLETSRSPSLTEVRLLWPLAVFGILHGMHEWVELFLLQASWMETPVGEMVSATRLILLAISFLSLALYGFQASQLSKRETLS
;
A
#
# COMPACT_ATOMS: atom_id res chain seq x y z
N MET A 1 -12.04 -16.66 -55.96
CA MET A 1 -11.11 -17.20 -54.93
C MET A 1 -10.57 -16.08 -54.05
N SER A 2 -11.44 -15.28 -53.42
CA SER A 2 -11.03 -14.06 -52.68
C SER A 2 -11.70 -13.90 -51.30
N PHE A 3 -12.44 -14.88 -50.80
CA PHE A 3 -13.20 -14.75 -49.52
C PHE A 3 -12.48 -15.27 -48.26
N VAL A 4 -11.35 -15.99 -48.39
CA VAL A 4 -10.65 -16.62 -47.25
C VAL A 4 -9.63 -15.68 -46.61
N HIS A 5 -9.15 -14.66 -47.28
CA HIS A 5 -8.09 -13.78 -46.75
C HIS A 5 -8.58 -12.69 -45.80
N THR A 6 -9.86 -12.31 -45.87
CA THR A 6 -10.43 -11.24 -45.00
C THR A 6 -10.73 -11.73 -43.59
N ASN A 7 -10.99 -13.02 -43.39
CA ASN A 7 -11.36 -13.58 -42.11
C ASN A 7 -10.16 -13.71 -41.13
N LYS A 8 -8.95 -14.03 -41.63
CA LYS A 8 -7.75 -14.15 -40.78
C LYS A 8 -7.32 -12.82 -40.18
N LYS A 9 -7.44 -11.71 -40.91
CA LYS A 9 -7.09 -10.38 -40.39
C LYS A 9 -8.07 -9.91 -39.32
N ASN A 10 -9.35 -10.22 -39.46
CA ASN A 10 -10.37 -9.86 -38.49
C ASN A 10 -10.24 -10.68 -37.20
N VAL A 11 -10.00 -11.98 -37.27
CA VAL A 11 -9.79 -12.85 -36.08
C VAL A 11 -8.53 -12.42 -35.33
N PHE A 12 -7.46 -12.09 -36.04
CA PHE A 12 -6.24 -11.58 -35.41
C PHE A 12 -6.46 -10.24 -34.68
N ASN A 13 -7.27 -9.35 -35.24
CA ASN A 13 -7.56 -8.04 -34.63
C ASN A 13 -8.46 -8.17 -33.40
N TRP A 14 -9.45 -9.06 -33.39
CA TRP A 14 -10.31 -9.34 -32.23
C TRP A 14 -9.53 -9.92 -31.07
N GLY A 15 -8.62 -10.87 -31.29
CA GLY A 15 -7.75 -11.43 -30.26
C GLY A 15 -6.85 -10.37 -29.60
N LYS A 16 -6.30 -9.46 -30.39
CA LYS A 16 -5.47 -8.37 -29.89
C LYS A 16 -6.28 -7.38 -29.04
N ILE A 17 -7.48 -7.00 -29.49
CA ILE A 17 -8.38 -6.11 -28.75
C ILE A 17 -8.81 -6.75 -27.42
N HIS A 18 -9.18 -8.01 -27.44
CA HIS A 18 -9.57 -8.74 -26.23
C HIS A 18 -8.43 -8.81 -25.21
N ASN A 19 -7.20 -9.11 -25.64
CA ASN A 19 -6.04 -9.15 -24.75
C ASN A 19 -5.69 -7.78 -24.17
N THR A 20 -5.84 -6.69 -24.95
CA THR A 20 -5.61 -5.34 -24.43
C THR A 20 -6.68 -4.92 -23.42
N MET A 21 -7.95 -5.30 -23.62
CA MET A 21 -9.01 -5.04 -22.65
C MET A 21 -8.77 -5.78 -21.34
N LEU A 22 -8.44 -7.08 -21.40
CA LEU A 22 -8.12 -7.87 -20.19
C LEU A 22 -6.92 -7.31 -19.42
N ALA A 23 -5.89 -6.86 -20.14
CA ALA A 23 -4.73 -6.21 -19.51
C ALA A 23 -5.14 -4.90 -18.82
N GLN A 24 -6.01 -4.10 -19.42
CA GLN A 24 -6.47 -2.85 -18.87
C GLN A 24 -7.38 -3.06 -17.63
N GLU A 25 -8.25 -4.06 -17.64
CA GLU A 25 -9.07 -4.43 -16.49
C GLU A 25 -8.22 -4.89 -15.31
N SER A 26 -7.19 -5.70 -15.57
CA SER A 26 -6.27 -6.13 -14.50
C SER A 26 -5.50 -4.96 -13.89
N GLN A 27 -5.06 -4.00 -14.69
CA GLN A 27 -4.39 -2.79 -14.22
C GLN A 27 -5.30 -1.95 -13.30
N LEU A 28 -6.56 -1.75 -13.68
CA LEU A 28 -7.53 -1.04 -12.86
C LEU A 28 -7.79 -1.75 -11.52
N LEU A 29 -7.90 -3.07 -11.52
CA LEU A 29 -8.08 -3.85 -10.30
C LEU A 29 -6.88 -3.68 -9.36
N PHE A 30 -5.65 -3.73 -9.87
CA PHE A 30 -4.45 -3.47 -9.06
C PHE A 30 -4.47 -2.07 -8.46
N LEU A 31 -4.80 -1.03 -9.22
CA LEU A 31 -4.89 0.35 -8.72
C LEU A 31 -5.91 0.47 -7.58
N ILE A 32 -7.09 -0.13 -7.75
CA ILE A 32 -8.16 -0.10 -6.73
C ILE A 32 -7.70 -0.83 -5.46
N VAL A 33 -7.11 -2.02 -5.59
CA VAL A 33 -6.64 -2.81 -4.44
C VAL A 33 -5.58 -2.05 -3.65
N PHE A 34 -4.55 -1.51 -4.32
CA PHE A 34 -3.49 -0.73 -3.65
C PHE A 34 -4.04 0.55 -3.01
N PHE A 35 -4.98 1.22 -3.67
CA PHE A 35 -5.60 2.42 -3.12
C PHE A 35 -6.38 2.12 -1.84
N ILE A 36 -7.25 1.09 -1.85
CA ILE A 36 -8.04 0.68 -0.68
C ILE A 36 -7.14 0.18 0.44
N TYR A 37 -6.09 -0.58 0.10
CA TYR A 37 -5.12 -1.09 1.06
C TYR A 37 -4.40 0.06 1.78
N GLY A 38 -3.86 1.00 1.04
CA GLY A 38 -3.23 2.20 1.61
C GLY A 38 -4.20 3.02 2.45
N LEU A 39 -5.45 3.20 1.98
CA LEU A 39 -6.49 3.91 2.70
C LEU A 39 -6.83 3.23 4.04
N ALA A 40 -6.93 1.90 4.08
CA ALA A 40 -7.24 1.15 5.29
C ALA A 40 -6.16 1.36 6.37
N PHE A 41 -4.87 1.27 6.02
CA PHE A 41 -3.78 1.55 6.95
C PHE A 41 -3.76 3.01 7.41
N PHE A 42 -3.96 3.94 6.49
CA PHE A 42 -3.95 5.37 6.78
C PHE A 42 -5.08 5.74 7.75
N VAL A 43 -6.31 5.27 7.50
CA VAL A 43 -7.47 5.50 8.38
C VAL A 43 -7.26 4.86 9.74
N MET A 44 -6.75 3.63 9.80
CA MET A 44 -6.38 2.98 11.06
C MET A 44 -5.36 3.81 11.84
N GLY A 45 -4.32 4.30 11.18
CA GLY A 45 -3.30 5.14 11.81
C GLY A 45 -3.86 6.44 12.35
N ILE A 46 -4.72 7.14 11.60
CA ILE A 46 -5.40 8.35 12.07
C ILE A 46 -6.33 8.04 13.25
N ALA A 47 -7.11 6.98 13.20
CA ALA A 47 -8.01 6.60 14.27
C ALA A 47 -7.25 6.36 15.59
N LEU A 48 -6.14 5.61 15.52
CA LEU A 48 -5.26 5.38 16.67
C LEU A 48 -4.61 6.68 17.17
N PHE A 49 -4.18 7.55 16.28
CA PHE A 49 -3.61 8.85 16.63
C PHE A 49 -4.61 9.73 17.38
N LEU A 50 -5.86 9.81 16.91
CA LEU A 50 -6.91 10.56 17.57
C LEU A 50 -7.27 9.99 18.94
N GLU A 51 -7.31 8.66 19.06
CA GLU A 51 -7.59 8.00 20.34
C GLU A 51 -6.47 8.27 21.34
N THR A 52 -5.20 8.17 20.95
CA THR A 52 -4.05 8.48 21.81
C THR A 52 -4.01 9.96 22.22
N SER A 53 -4.53 10.85 21.40
CA SER A 53 -4.58 12.29 21.70
C SER A 53 -5.66 12.66 22.71
N ARG A 54 -6.74 11.87 22.79
CA ARG A 54 -7.89 12.14 23.68
C ARG A 54 -7.66 11.70 25.13
N SER A 55 -6.85 10.67 25.35
CA SER A 55 -6.67 10.07 26.68
C SER A 55 -5.18 9.90 27.02
N PRO A 56 -4.39 10.97 27.20
CA PRO A 56 -2.96 10.90 27.39
C PRO A 56 -2.49 10.26 28.71
N SER A 57 -3.40 10.03 29.65
CA SER A 57 -3.07 9.57 31.00
C SER A 57 -2.96 8.04 31.17
N LEU A 58 -3.41 7.27 30.20
CA LEU A 58 -3.33 5.80 30.27
C LEU A 58 -2.04 5.30 29.62
N THR A 59 -1.29 4.47 30.37
CA THR A 59 -0.04 3.85 29.88
C THR A 59 -0.26 3.05 28.60
N GLU A 60 -1.42 2.42 28.45
CA GLU A 60 -1.83 1.65 27.29
C GLU A 60 -1.97 2.53 26.03
N VAL A 61 -2.42 3.77 26.18
CA VAL A 61 -2.59 4.72 25.08
C VAL A 61 -1.24 5.13 24.49
N ARG A 62 -0.22 5.34 25.33
CA ARG A 62 1.15 5.63 24.84
C ARG A 62 1.76 4.47 24.04
N LEU A 63 1.32 3.25 24.33
CA LEU A 63 1.73 2.06 23.58
C LEU A 63 1.24 2.10 22.13
N LEU A 64 0.05 2.65 21.88
CA LEU A 64 -0.56 2.69 20.54
C LEU A 64 0.08 3.72 19.61
N TRP A 65 0.89 4.66 20.14
CA TRP A 65 1.54 5.69 19.32
C TRP A 65 2.41 5.14 18.17
N PRO A 66 3.32 4.18 18.41
CA PRO A 66 4.11 3.61 17.32
C PRO A 66 3.25 2.88 16.28
N LEU A 67 2.13 2.27 16.71
CA LEU A 67 1.19 1.62 15.81
C LEU A 67 0.43 2.64 14.96
N ALA A 68 0.07 3.80 15.52
CA ALA A 68 -0.52 4.91 14.77
C ALA A 68 0.45 5.43 13.70
N VAL A 69 1.71 5.66 14.07
CA VAL A 69 2.78 6.08 13.14
C VAL A 69 2.99 5.04 12.04
N PHE A 70 3.03 3.75 12.39
CA PHE A 70 3.09 2.67 11.41
C PHE A 70 1.94 2.78 10.40
N GLY A 71 0.69 2.87 10.84
CA GLY A 71 -0.48 2.91 9.97
C GLY A 71 -0.42 4.09 8.97
N ILE A 72 -0.08 5.28 9.46
CA ILE A 72 0.02 6.48 8.61
C ILE A 72 1.14 6.32 7.57
N LEU A 73 2.35 5.97 8.01
CA LEU A 73 3.52 5.87 7.11
C LEU A 73 3.38 4.71 6.12
N HIS A 74 2.82 3.58 6.56
CA HIS A 74 2.60 2.43 5.69
C HIS A 74 1.53 2.72 4.64
N GLY A 75 0.42 3.37 5.02
CA GLY A 75 -0.60 3.82 4.08
C GLY A 75 -0.04 4.80 3.03
N MET A 76 0.80 5.74 3.44
CA MET A 76 1.50 6.64 2.51
C MET A 76 2.45 5.89 1.58
N HIS A 77 3.18 4.89 2.10
CA HIS A 77 4.06 4.04 1.30
C HIS A 77 3.27 3.31 0.20
N GLU A 78 2.11 2.74 0.51
CA GLU A 78 1.26 2.05 -0.47
C GLU A 78 0.80 2.98 -1.61
N TRP A 79 0.49 4.24 -1.29
CA TRP A 79 0.15 5.22 -2.31
C TRP A 79 1.35 5.63 -3.17
N VAL A 80 2.55 5.70 -2.60
CA VAL A 80 3.77 5.90 -3.40
C VAL A 80 3.99 4.73 -4.35
N GLU A 81 3.83 3.47 -3.89
CA GLU A 81 3.90 2.29 -4.76
C GLU A 81 2.87 2.33 -5.89
N LEU A 82 1.63 2.73 -5.58
CA LEU A 82 0.58 2.91 -6.57
C LEU A 82 0.97 3.91 -7.67
N PHE A 83 1.53 5.08 -7.30
CA PHE A 83 1.99 6.08 -8.25
C PHE A 83 3.18 5.57 -9.07
N LEU A 84 4.11 4.85 -8.46
CA LEU A 84 5.25 4.24 -9.16
C LEU A 84 4.80 3.18 -10.17
N LEU A 85 3.84 2.34 -9.79
CA LEU A 85 3.25 1.35 -10.68
C LEU A 85 2.58 2.02 -11.88
N GLN A 86 1.81 3.08 -11.66
CA GLN A 86 1.18 3.86 -12.73
C GLN A 86 2.22 4.52 -13.64
N ALA A 87 3.28 5.10 -13.07
CA ALA A 87 4.37 5.71 -13.84
C ALA A 87 5.09 4.68 -14.72
N SER A 88 5.29 3.44 -14.23
CA SER A 88 5.91 2.36 -14.99
C SER A 88 5.04 1.93 -16.19
N TRP A 89 3.71 1.92 -16.05
CA TRP A 89 2.80 1.63 -17.17
C TRP A 89 2.77 2.74 -18.23
N MET A 90 3.05 3.98 -17.81
CA MET A 90 3.14 5.14 -18.71
C MET A 90 4.54 5.33 -19.29
N GLU A 91 5.47 4.40 -19.03
CA GLU A 91 6.87 4.47 -19.45
C GLU A 91 7.57 5.78 -19.04
N THR A 92 7.08 6.42 -17.97
CA THR A 92 7.68 7.65 -17.44
C THR A 92 8.90 7.33 -16.57
N PRO A 93 10.06 7.97 -16.82
CA PRO A 93 11.24 7.73 -16.01
C PRO A 93 11.01 8.24 -14.57
N VAL A 94 11.16 7.34 -13.61
CA VAL A 94 11.07 7.68 -12.19
C VAL A 94 12.46 7.98 -11.66
N GLY A 95 12.65 9.14 -11.04
CA GLY A 95 13.93 9.56 -10.49
C GLY A 95 14.36 8.66 -9.30
N GLU A 96 15.67 8.48 -9.13
CA GLU A 96 16.25 7.68 -8.03
C GLU A 96 15.78 8.16 -6.65
N MET A 97 15.55 9.46 -6.49
CA MET A 97 15.02 10.06 -5.26
C MET A 97 13.67 9.46 -4.82
N VAL A 98 12.78 9.20 -5.76
CA VAL A 98 11.45 8.62 -5.47
C VAL A 98 11.58 7.17 -5.03
N SER A 99 12.49 6.42 -5.68
CA SER A 99 12.81 5.05 -5.29
C SER A 99 13.43 4.97 -3.89
N ALA A 100 14.31 5.91 -3.54
CA ALA A 100 14.88 6.01 -2.20
C ALA A 100 13.81 6.36 -1.16
N THR A 101 12.94 7.33 -1.45
CA THR A 101 11.86 7.77 -0.55
C THR A 101 10.93 6.62 -0.19
N ARG A 102 10.54 5.78 -1.15
CA ARG A 102 9.69 4.61 -0.91
C ARG A 102 10.33 3.62 0.08
N LEU A 103 11.64 3.33 -0.08
CA LEU A 103 12.36 2.42 0.81
C LEU A 103 12.50 3.00 2.22
N ILE A 104 12.73 4.30 2.35
CA ILE A 104 12.81 5.01 3.63
C ILE A 104 11.45 4.95 4.35
N LEU A 105 10.36 5.25 3.66
CA LEU A 105 9.00 5.15 4.22
C LEU A 105 8.71 3.73 4.73
N LEU A 106 9.03 2.72 3.92
CA LEU A 106 8.85 1.33 4.28
C LEU A 106 9.68 0.97 5.52
N ALA A 107 10.97 1.31 5.54
CA ALA A 107 11.86 1.02 6.66
C ALA A 107 11.38 1.68 7.97
N ILE A 108 11.00 2.96 7.93
CA ILE A 108 10.51 3.69 9.11
C ILE A 108 9.17 3.11 9.59
N SER A 109 8.27 2.73 8.67
CA SER A 109 6.99 2.13 9.06
C SER A 109 7.19 0.80 9.80
N PHE A 110 8.04 -0.10 9.29
CA PHE A 110 8.33 -1.37 9.97
C PHE A 110 9.11 -1.19 11.27
N LEU A 111 10.00 -0.21 11.36
CA LEU A 111 10.69 0.12 12.60
C LEU A 111 9.67 0.56 13.68
N SER A 112 8.69 1.36 13.29
CA SER A 112 7.60 1.78 14.18
C SER A 112 6.76 0.60 14.68
N LEU A 113 6.44 -0.37 13.80
CA LEU A 113 5.75 -1.60 14.16
C LEU A 113 6.60 -2.47 15.11
N ALA A 114 7.90 -2.57 14.88
CA ALA A 114 8.82 -3.30 15.75
C ALA A 114 8.90 -2.67 17.16
N LEU A 115 8.91 -1.34 17.24
CA LEU A 115 8.87 -0.61 18.51
C LEU A 115 7.58 -0.90 19.28
N TYR A 116 6.43 -0.91 18.61
CA TYR A 116 5.16 -1.31 19.19
C TYR A 116 5.24 -2.72 19.76
N GLY A 117 5.70 -3.71 18.98
CA GLY A 117 5.83 -5.09 19.41
C GLY A 117 6.76 -5.26 20.61
N PHE A 118 7.88 -4.53 20.62
CA PHE A 118 8.80 -4.54 21.76
C PHE A 118 8.15 -3.98 23.03
N GLN A 119 7.48 -2.83 22.95
CA GLN A 119 6.80 -2.22 24.10
C GLN A 119 5.68 -3.12 24.63
N ALA A 120 4.87 -3.72 23.75
CA ALA A 120 3.81 -4.64 24.12
C ALA A 120 4.35 -5.87 24.85
N SER A 121 5.48 -6.43 24.40
CA SER A 121 6.11 -7.57 25.06
C SER A 121 6.63 -7.26 26.46
N GLN A 122 7.10 -6.04 26.70
CA GLN A 122 7.57 -5.61 28.03
C GLN A 122 6.42 -5.46 29.04
N LEU A 123 5.25 -4.98 28.59
CA LEU A 123 4.07 -4.87 29.44
C LEU A 123 3.55 -6.24 29.85
N SER A 124 3.42 -7.16 28.92
CA SER A 124 2.98 -8.54 29.20
C SER A 124 3.88 -9.25 30.24
N LYS A 125 5.20 -9.05 30.19
CA LYS A 125 6.12 -9.61 31.17
C LYS A 125 5.94 -9.02 32.56
N ARG A 126 5.56 -7.76 32.69
CA ARG A 126 5.32 -7.13 34.00
C ARG A 126 4.07 -7.66 34.68
N GLU A 127 3.00 -7.90 33.93
CA GLU A 127 1.75 -8.46 34.43
C GLU A 127 1.91 -9.89 34.94
N THR A 128 2.76 -10.71 34.31
CA THR A 128 3.00 -12.11 34.74
C THR A 128 3.88 -12.22 35.98
N LEU A 129 4.57 -11.15 36.39
CA LEU A 129 5.46 -11.12 37.56
C LEU A 129 4.84 -10.45 38.80
N SER A 130 3.64 -9.88 38.65
CA SER A 130 2.84 -9.25 39.72
C SER A 130 1.78 -10.19 40.27
#